data_b85f4fc6b06185b8e4869711ee1c5bb5
#
_entry.id   b85f4fc6b06185b8e4869711ee1c5bb5
#
_cell.length_a   1.000
_cell.length_b   1.000
_cell.length_c   1.000
_cell.angle_alpha   90.00
_cell.angle_beta   90.00
_cell.angle_gamma   90.00
#
_symmetry.space_group_name_H-M   'P 1'
#
loop_
_entity.id
_entity.type
_entity.pdbx_description
1 polymer ?
#
loop_
_entity_poly.entity_id
_entity_poly.type
_entity_poly.pdbx_seq_one_letter_code
_entity_poly.pdbx_strand_id
1 'polypeptide(L)'
;MSHSDTARIHAGATVAPSAILGDFVVVYPGADVGADCRVRGYTQLWPGVRLEAGAELGPGVTLEAPESPESGNAGDSIVIGPQARVGAGALICRGVRLGQGAVVAAGAVVAQNVPPYAVVTGSPARITDYVQNTSGAPVMAWHQRATFPEQPSVVPLGVGGVTLHRFKFLQDPRGDLSVGEFSREIPFTPSRYFLVMNVPSDKNRGEHAHRECQQFLVCVKGTCSVVVDDLEQRCEIQLDSPDLGVYLPPMTWGIQYKYSSDAVLMVFASHYYDAADYIRDYDEFVIEKRAALAKEQA
;
A
#
# COMPACT_ATOMS: atom_id res chain seq x y z
N MET A 1 16.26 11.74 -26.72
CA MET A 1 16.04 12.79 -25.71
C MET A 1 14.94 13.69 -26.26
N SER A 2 13.80 13.71 -25.67
CA SER A 2 12.79 14.64 -26.16
C SER A 2 12.12 15.35 -24.98
N HIS A 3 12.81 16.35 -24.47
CA HIS A 3 12.09 17.43 -23.83
C HIS A 3 11.39 18.24 -24.94
N SER A 4 10.17 18.72 -24.65
CA SER A 4 9.51 19.67 -25.53
C SER A 4 10.33 20.95 -25.65
N ASP A 5 10.34 21.58 -26.81
CA ASP A 5 11.03 22.88 -27.05
C ASP A 5 10.48 23.99 -26.14
N THR A 6 9.28 23.82 -25.60
CA THR A 6 8.64 24.77 -24.65
C THR A 6 8.94 24.46 -23.19
N ALA A 7 9.60 23.33 -22.89
CA ALA A 7 10.03 23.02 -21.52
C ALA A 7 11.18 23.92 -21.09
N ARG A 8 11.16 24.40 -19.84
CA ARG A 8 12.18 25.28 -19.29
C ARG A 8 12.88 24.65 -18.08
N ILE A 9 14.16 24.38 -18.20
CA ILE A 9 15.00 23.89 -17.12
C ILE A 9 15.92 25.02 -16.67
N HIS A 10 15.79 25.45 -15.42
CA HIS A 10 16.62 26.50 -14.86
C HIS A 10 17.99 25.96 -14.40
N ALA A 11 18.98 26.82 -14.40
CA ALA A 11 20.31 26.51 -13.84
C ALA A 11 20.16 26.14 -12.36
N GLY A 12 20.81 25.04 -11.93
CA GLY A 12 20.68 24.49 -10.57
C GLY A 12 19.54 23.50 -10.38
N ALA A 13 18.76 23.18 -11.42
CA ALA A 13 17.88 22.02 -11.47
C ALA A 13 18.65 20.78 -11.92
N THR A 14 18.28 19.62 -11.41
CA THR A 14 18.81 18.32 -11.84
C THR A 14 17.75 17.58 -12.64
N VAL A 15 18.06 17.16 -13.86
CA VAL A 15 17.15 16.38 -14.70
C VAL A 15 17.93 15.24 -15.34
N ALA A 16 17.51 14.01 -15.07
CA ALA A 16 18.14 12.81 -15.65
C ALA A 16 18.00 12.80 -17.18
N PRO A 17 19.01 12.33 -17.95
CA PRO A 17 18.98 12.31 -19.41
C PRO A 17 17.84 11.49 -20.04
N SER A 18 17.32 10.49 -19.32
CA SER A 18 16.20 9.64 -19.76
C SER A 18 14.82 10.22 -19.41
N ALA A 19 14.75 11.29 -18.61
CA ALA A 19 13.47 11.93 -18.27
C ALA A 19 12.84 12.60 -19.50
N ILE A 20 11.52 12.63 -19.54
CA ILE A 20 10.74 13.26 -20.61
C ILE A 20 9.89 14.38 -20.01
N LEU A 21 10.12 15.62 -20.48
CA LEU A 21 9.36 16.80 -20.08
C LEU A 21 8.48 17.27 -21.25
N GLY A 22 7.20 17.40 -20.97
CA GLY A 22 6.19 17.88 -21.92
C GLY A 22 6.15 19.39 -22.04
N ASP A 23 5.20 19.90 -22.82
CA ASP A 23 5.05 21.31 -23.12
C ASP A 23 4.82 22.17 -21.87
N PHE A 24 5.50 23.31 -21.80
CA PHE A 24 5.36 24.29 -20.72
C PHE A 24 5.66 23.73 -19.32
N VAL A 25 6.42 22.66 -19.22
CA VAL A 25 6.98 22.20 -17.94
C VAL A 25 8.11 23.15 -17.53
N VAL A 26 8.08 23.58 -16.27
CA VAL A 26 9.15 24.42 -15.70
C VAL A 26 9.80 23.68 -14.55
N VAL A 27 11.13 23.51 -14.62
CA VAL A 27 11.93 22.91 -13.55
C VAL A 27 12.79 23.99 -12.91
N TYR A 28 12.49 24.33 -11.66
CA TYR A 28 13.18 25.38 -10.92
C TYR A 28 14.48 24.88 -10.26
N PRO A 29 15.39 25.78 -9.88
CA PRO A 29 16.63 25.43 -9.17
C PRO A 29 16.32 24.62 -7.89
N GLY A 30 17.10 23.56 -7.64
CA GLY A 30 16.91 22.68 -6.49
C GLY A 30 15.79 21.64 -6.64
N ALA A 31 15.09 21.60 -7.78
CA ALA A 31 14.26 20.45 -8.13
C ALA A 31 15.11 19.33 -8.75
N ASP A 32 14.72 18.08 -8.48
CA ASP A 32 15.41 16.87 -8.92
C ASP A 32 14.47 15.93 -9.66
N VAL A 33 14.77 15.59 -10.91
CA VAL A 33 13.99 14.70 -11.76
C VAL A 33 14.82 13.47 -12.11
N GLY A 34 14.46 12.34 -11.52
CA GLY A 34 15.14 11.06 -11.67
C GLY A 34 15.00 10.43 -13.06
N ALA A 35 15.67 9.29 -13.22
CA ALA A 35 15.67 8.54 -14.48
C ALA A 35 14.26 8.08 -14.86
N ASP A 36 13.98 8.08 -16.18
CA ASP A 36 12.74 7.58 -16.80
C ASP A 36 11.45 8.26 -16.32
N CYS A 37 11.57 9.39 -15.60
CA CYS A 37 10.43 10.21 -15.23
C CYS A 37 9.72 10.78 -16.45
N ARG A 38 8.39 10.89 -16.36
CA ARG A 38 7.54 11.48 -17.39
C ARG A 38 6.69 12.59 -16.79
N VAL A 39 6.96 13.83 -17.15
CA VAL A 39 6.19 14.99 -16.69
C VAL A 39 5.43 15.54 -17.90
N ARG A 40 4.09 15.45 -17.85
CA ARG A 40 3.22 15.99 -18.89
C ARG A 40 3.11 17.51 -18.75
N GLY A 41 2.61 18.16 -19.79
CA GLY A 41 2.60 19.60 -19.91
C GLY A 41 1.91 20.37 -18.78
N TYR A 42 2.31 21.65 -18.63
CA TYR A 42 1.76 22.62 -17.68
C TYR A 42 2.02 22.29 -16.21
N THR A 43 3.12 21.64 -15.90
CA THR A 43 3.54 21.30 -14.54
C THR A 43 4.75 22.12 -14.13
N GLN A 44 4.74 22.64 -12.90
CA GLN A 44 5.87 23.37 -12.31
C GLN A 44 6.52 22.54 -11.20
N LEU A 45 7.82 22.31 -11.30
CA LEU A 45 8.61 21.57 -10.32
C LEU A 45 9.41 22.59 -9.52
N TRP A 46 8.91 22.91 -8.31
CA TRP A 46 9.48 23.90 -7.41
C TRP A 46 10.77 23.44 -6.73
N PRO A 47 11.55 24.37 -6.12
CA PRO A 47 12.68 23.98 -5.27
C PRO A 47 12.28 22.95 -4.20
N GLY A 48 13.09 21.90 -4.04
CA GLY A 48 12.82 20.80 -3.09
C GLY A 48 11.89 19.70 -3.61
N VAL A 49 11.27 19.86 -4.79
CA VAL A 49 10.54 18.77 -5.43
C VAL A 49 11.50 17.70 -5.92
N ARG A 50 11.23 16.45 -5.57
CA ARG A 50 11.99 15.30 -6.06
C ARG A 50 11.05 14.30 -6.75
N LEU A 51 11.35 13.97 -7.98
CA LEU A 51 10.73 12.87 -8.72
C LEU A 51 11.72 11.71 -8.77
N GLU A 52 11.39 10.59 -8.16
CA GLU A 52 12.22 9.39 -8.17
C GLU A 52 11.99 8.58 -9.45
N ALA A 53 12.85 7.58 -9.70
CA ALA A 53 12.92 6.90 -11.00
C ALA A 53 11.56 6.36 -11.48
N GLY A 54 11.21 6.64 -12.73
CA GLY A 54 9.97 6.18 -13.36
C GLY A 54 8.69 6.85 -12.88
N ALA A 55 8.78 7.93 -12.08
CA ALA A 55 7.61 8.71 -11.66
C ALA A 55 6.91 9.37 -12.86
N GLU A 56 5.59 9.36 -12.86
CA GLU A 56 4.78 9.95 -13.93
C GLU A 56 3.82 11.01 -13.41
N LEU A 57 3.86 12.22 -13.96
CA LEU A 57 2.91 13.29 -13.70
C LEU A 57 2.04 13.54 -14.93
N GLY A 58 0.74 13.48 -14.75
CA GLY A 58 -0.26 13.84 -15.76
C GLY A 58 -0.25 15.31 -16.11
N PRO A 59 -0.96 15.73 -17.17
CA PRO A 59 -1.03 17.13 -17.55
C PRO A 59 -1.70 17.99 -16.49
N GLY A 60 -1.16 19.19 -16.27
CA GLY A 60 -1.70 20.17 -15.35
C GLY A 60 -1.64 19.75 -13.87
N VAL A 61 -0.77 18.82 -13.50
CA VAL A 61 -0.54 18.50 -12.09
C VAL A 61 0.04 19.72 -11.41
N THR A 62 -0.56 20.08 -10.28
CA THR A 62 -0.10 21.18 -9.43
C THR A 62 0.65 20.63 -8.24
N LEU A 63 1.90 21.01 -8.08
CA LEU A 63 2.67 20.81 -6.86
C LEU A 63 2.64 22.14 -6.09
N GLU A 64 2.22 22.10 -4.83
CA GLU A 64 2.11 23.32 -4.04
C GLU A 64 3.49 23.98 -3.86
N ALA A 65 3.56 25.26 -4.20
CA ALA A 65 4.80 26.01 -4.10
C ALA A 65 5.27 26.14 -2.63
N PRO A 66 6.59 26.20 -2.36
CA PRO A 66 7.10 26.50 -1.02
C PRO A 66 6.68 27.89 -0.58
N GLU A 67 6.51 28.11 0.73
CA GLU A 67 6.10 29.43 1.26
C GLU A 67 7.10 30.53 0.97
N SER A 68 8.39 30.18 0.92
CA SER A 68 9.47 31.07 0.54
C SER A 68 10.38 30.39 -0.46
N PRO A 69 10.73 31.06 -1.55
CA PRO A 69 11.69 30.52 -2.55
C PRO A 69 13.07 30.17 -1.96
N GLU A 70 13.38 30.78 -0.80
CA GLU A 70 14.67 30.61 -0.10
C GLU A 70 14.59 29.57 1.03
N SER A 71 13.39 29.11 1.38
CA SER A 71 13.20 28.13 2.46
C SER A 71 13.42 26.71 1.91
N GLY A 72 14.65 26.25 1.92
CA GLY A 72 14.98 24.83 1.78
C GLY A 72 14.60 24.00 3.00
N ASN A 73 13.45 24.28 3.62
CA ASN A 73 12.97 23.49 4.74
C ASN A 73 12.63 22.06 4.27
N ALA A 74 13.29 21.09 4.85
CA ALA A 74 13.03 19.66 4.55
C ALA A 74 11.54 19.28 4.71
N GLY A 75 10.78 20.02 5.53
CA GLY A 75 9.36 19.83 5.74
C GLY A 75 8.45 20.26 4.58
N ASP A 76 8.95 21.06 3.64
CA ASP A 76 8.18 21.54 2.47
C ASP A 76 8.41 20.71 1.21
N SER A 77 9.37 19.77 1.25
CA SER A 77 9.76 18.96 0.10
C SER A 77 8.65 17.99 -0.31
N ILE A 78 8.25 18.05 -1.59
CA ILE A 78 7.37 17.05 -2.19
C ILE A 78 8.23 15.96 -2.82
N VAL A 79 7.97 14.71 -2.43
CA VAL A 79 8.67 13.54 -2.98
C VAL A 79 7.67 12.64 -3.69
N ILE A 80 7.88 12.43 -4.96
CA ILE A 80 7.12 11.47 -5.77
C ILE A 80 7.98 10.23 -5.93
N GLY A 81 7.63 9.16 -5.21
CA GLY A 81 8.39 7.93 -5.13
C GLY A 81 8.52 7.17 -6.45
N PRO A 82 9.35 6.12 -6.49
CA PRO A 82 9.62 5.38 -7.73
C PRO A 82 8.34 4.85 -8.36
N GLN A 83 8.19 5.00 -9.68
CA GLN A 83 7.03 4.49 -10.44
C GLN A 83 5.66 4.99 -9.94
N ALA A 84 5.62 5.99 -9.05
CA ALA A 84 4.35 6.60 -8.65
C ALA A 84 3.72 7.38 -9.81
N ARG A 85 2.40 7.36 -9.89
CA ARG A 85 1.63 7.99 -10.96
C ARG A 85 0.65 9.02 -10.41
N VAL A 86 0.70 10.22 -10.93
CA VAL A 86 -0.19 11.32 -10.55
C VAL A 86 -1.08 11.69 -11.74
N GLY A 87 -2.38 11.54 -11.55
CA GLY A 87 -3.39 11.83 -12.57
C GLY A 87 -3.49 13.31 -12.91
N ALA A 88 -4.07 13.60 -14.08
CA ALA A 88 -4.23 14.95 -14.61
C ALA A 88 -4.94 15.89 -13.61
N GLY A 89 -4.43 17.11 -13.47
CA GLY A 89 -5.04 18.14 -12.63
C GLY A 89 -5.05 17.85 -11.14
N ALA A 90 -4.35 16.84 -10.67
CA ALA A 90 -4.22 16.59 -9.22
C ALA A 90 -3.37 17.67 -8.56
N LEU A 91 -3.67 17.93 -7.28
CA LEU A 91 -2.90 18.85 -6.42
C LEU A 91 -2.17 18.03 -5.34
N ILE A 92 -0.86 18.20 -5.25
CA ILE A 92 -0.04 17.61 -4.19
C ILE A 92 0.42 18.73 -3.27
N CYS A 93 0.00 18.67 -1.99
CA CYS A 93 0.37 19.67 -1.00
C CYS A 93 1.84 19.53 -0.57
N ARG A 94 2.36 20.61 0.02
CA ARG A 94 3.73 20.67 0.56
C ARG A 94 4.01 19.56 1.57
N GLY A 95 5.24 19.09 1.58
CA GLY A 95 5.70 18.07 2.52
C GLY A 95 5.15 16.67 2.26
N VAL A 96 4.32 16.49 1.24
CA VAL A 96 3.73 15.18 0.92
C VAL A 96 4.75 14.28 0.25
N ARG A 97 4.82 13.04 0.73
CA ARG A 97 5.54 11.94 0.09
C ARG A 97 4.55 10.94 -0.49
N LEU A 98 4.66 10.65 -1.77
CA LEU A 98 4.01 9.51 -2.41
C LEU A 98 4.98 8.32 -2.40
N GLY A 99 4.54 7.20 -1.86
CA GLY A 99 5.33 5.97 -1.83
C GLY A 99 5.50 5.34 -3.22
N GLN A 100 6.39 4.36 -3.31
CA GLN A 100 6.65 3.61 -4.54
C GLN A 100 5.35 3.10 -5.16
N GLY A 101 5.16 3.28 -6.46
CA GLY A 101 4.01 2.76 -7.20
C GLY A 101 2.65 3.32 -6.76
N ALA A 102 2.60 4.35 -5.91
CA ALA A 102 1.36 5.00 -5.51
C ALA A 102 0.65 5.63 -6.71
N VAL A 103 -0.67 5.62 -6.70
CA VAL A 103 -1.51 6.16 -7.77
C VAL A 103 -2.43 7.24 -7.21
N VAL A 104 -2.28 8.44 -7.73
CA VAL A 104 -3.18 9.57 -7.43
C VAL A 104 -4.15 9.74 -8.60
N ALA A 105 -5.43 9.67 -8.33
CA ALA A 105 -6.45 9.87 -9.36
C ALA A 105 -6.47 11.31 -9.89
N ALA A 106 -6.98 11.48 -11.12
CA ALA A 106 -7.13 12.81 -11.71
C ALA A 106 -7.98 13.72 -10.80
N GLY A 107 -7.56 14.99 -10.65
CA GLY A 107 -8.23 15.98 -9.84
C GLY A 107 -8.22 15.76 -8.33
N ALA A 108 -7.50 14.76 -7.82
CA ALA A 108 -7.40 14.53 -6.39
C ALA A 108 -6.54 15.58 -5.68
N VAL A 109 -6.88 15.90 -4.42
CA VAL A 109 -6.13 16.85 -3.57
C VAL A 109 -5.47 16.05 -2.44
N VAL A 110 -4.15 15.88 -2.53
CA VAL A 110 -3.36 15.06 -1.62
C VAL A 110 -2.68 15.94 -0.58
N ALA A 111 -3.14 15.86 0.66
CA ALA A 111 -2.64 16.64 1.79
C ALA A 111 -1.92 15.80 2.86
N GLN A 112 -1.76 14.50 2.62
CA GLN A 112 -1.08 13.57 3.52
C GLN A 112 -0.22 12.60 2.71
N ASN A 113 0.78 12.03 3.36
CA ASN A 113 1.60 11.00 2.73
C ASN A 113 0.74 9.84 2.22
N VAL A 114 1.13 9.31 1.06
CA VAL A 114 0.44 8.19 0.43
C VAL A 114 1.35 6.96 0.53
N PRO A 115 0.88 5.88 1.16
CA PRO A 115 1.64 4.65 1.27
C PRO A 115 2.04 4.06 -0.09
N PRO A 116 3.09 3.22 -0.13
CA PRO A 116 3.45 2.51 -1.34
C PRO A 116 2.27 1.74 -1.93
N TYR A 117 2.12 1.85 -3.25
CA TYR A 117 1.09 1.16 -4.03
C TYR A 117 -0.36 1.53 -3.69
N ALA A 118 -0.61 2.47 -2.79
CA ALA A 118 -1.96 2.93 -2.51
C ALA A 118 -2.54 3.73 -3.68
N VAL A 119 -3.83 3.56 -3.93
CA VAL A 119 -4.62 4.35 -4.87
C VAL A 119 -5.44 5.37 -4.09
N VAL A 120 -5.23 6.65 -4.35
CA VAL A 120 -5.95 7.74 -3.66
C VAL A 120 -6.81 8.54 -4.61
N THR A 121 -8.01 8.90 -4.14
CA THR A 121 -9.01 9.65 -4.93
C THR A 121 -9.70 10.72 -4.07
N GLY A 122 -10.23 11.74 -4.72
CA GLY A 122 -11.09 12.75 -4.08
C GLY A 122 -10.36 13.97 -3.56
N SER A 123 -11.12 14.89 -2.94
CA SER A 123 -10.66 16.14 -2.33
C SER A 123 -11.37 16.35 -0.99
N PRO A 124 -10.71 16.15 0.16
CA PRO A 124 -9.35 15.64 0.31
C PRO A 124 -9.21 14.18 -0.17
N ALA A 125 -8.03 13.81 -0.65
CA ALA A 125 -7.78 12.46 -1.14
C ALA A 125 -7.84 11.42 -0.01
N ARG A 126 -8.41 10.23 -0.33
CA ARG A 126 -8.51 9.08 0.56
C ARG A 126 -8.03 7.83 -0.17
N ILE A 127 -7.48 6.89 0.57
CA ILE A 127 -7.12 5.57 0.02
C ILE A 127 -8.41 4.83 -0.32
N THR A 128 -8.55 4.47 -1.59
CA THR A 128 -9.72 3.73 -2.10
C THR A 128 -9.36 2.32 -2.55
N ASP A 129 -8.07 2.08 -2.81
CA ASP A 129 -7.59 0.79 -3.32
C ASP A 129 -6.07 0.65 -3.13
N TYR A 130 -5.54 -0.52 -3.47
CA TYR A 130 -4.11 -0.77 -3.64
C TYR A 130 -3.82 -1.40 -4.99
N VAL A 131 -2.70 -1.00 -5.62
CA VAL A 131 -2.26 -1.59 -6.90
C VAL A 131 -1.92 -3.05 -6.67
N GLN A 132 -2.62 -3.94 -7.36
CA GLN A 132 -2.36 -5.38 -7.35
C GLN A 132 -1.46 -5.73 -8.54
N ASN A 133 -0.54 -6.67 -8.34
CA ASN A 133 0.39 -7.11 -9.37
C ASN A 133 0.38 -8.63 -9.57
N THR A 134 -0.71 -9.28 -9.24
CA THR A 134 -0.85 -10.71 -9.45
C THR A 134 -0.80 -11.04 -10.93
N SER A 135 0.41 -11.34 -11.43
CA SER A 135 0.57 -11.94 -12.74
C SER A 135 0.26 -13.44 -12.63
N GLY A 136 -1.02 -13.81 -12.86
CA GLY A 136 -1.39 -15.19 -13.11
C GLY A 136 -2.05 -16.00 -12.00
N ALA A 137 -2.05 -15.58 -10.72
CA ALA A 137 -3.02 -16.11 -9.77
C ALA A 137 -4.30 -15.26 -9.87
N PRO A 138 -5.48 -15.83 -10.07
CA PRO A 138 -6.69 -15.05 -9.94
C PRO A 138 -6.68 -14.49 -8.52
N VAL A 139 -6.59 -13.16 -8.39
CA VAL A 139 -7.12 -12.52 -7.20
C VAL A 139 -8.49 -13.11 -7.07
N MET A 140 -8.71 -13.93 -6.06
CA MET A 140 -10.05 -14.39 -5.80
C MET A 140 -10.82 -13.17 -5.36
N ALA A 141 -11.30 -12.44 -6.38
CA ALA A 141 -12.32 -11.46 -6.17
C ALA A 141 -13.40 -12.23 -5.40
N TRP A 142 -13.65 -11.81 -4.22
CA TRP A 142 -14.47 -12.44 -3.21
C TRP A 142 -15.88 -12.84 -3.70
N HIS A 143 -16.41 -12.20 -4.75
CA HIS A 143 -17.62 -12.62 -5.45
C HIS A 143 -17.49 -13.96 -6.20
N GLN A 144 -16.30 -14.58 -6.24
CA GLN A 144 -16.09 -15.93 -6.79
C GLN A 144 -16.19 -17.03 -5.71
N ARG A 145 -16.97 -16.82 -4.66
CA ARG A 145 -17.30 -17.83 -3.63
C ARG A 145 -17.71 -19.19 -4.20
N ALA A 146 -18.23 -19.23 -5.40
CA ALA A 146 -18.68 -20.46 -6.07
C ALA A 146 -17.55 -21.49 -6.30
N THR A 147 -16.30 -21.10 -6.22
CA THR A 147 -15.13 -21.99 -6.40
C THR A 147 -14.41 -22.35 -5.09
N PHE A 148 -14.83 -21.81 -3.94
CA PHE A 148 -14.28 -22.19 -2.65
C PHE A 148 -14.84 -23.52 -2.20
N PRO A 149 -13.99 -24.50 -1.81
CA PRO A 149 -14.47 -25.77 -1.27
C PRO A 149 -15.45 -25.55 -0.11
N GLU A 150 -16.51 -26.33 -0.08
CA GLU A 150 -17.61 -26.11 0.87
C GLU A 150 -17.21 -26.31 2.33
N GLN A 151 -16.06 -26.93 2.67
CA GLN A 151 -15.70 -27.11 4.10
C GLN A 151 -14.30 -27.68 4.35
N PRO A 152 -13.81 -27.57 5.61
CA PRO A 152 -12.81 -26.58 5.93
C PRO A 152 -11.66 -26.70 4.97
N SER A 153 -11.19 -25.59 4.42
CA SER A 153 -10.18 -25.58 3.37
C SER A 153 -9.13 -24.53 3.64
N VAL A 154 -7.92 -24.81 3.17
CA VAL A 154 -6.77 -23.88 3.18
C VAL A 154 -6.34 -23.65 1.75
N VAL A 155 -6.33 -22.39 1.33
CA VAL A 155 -5.97 -22.01 -0.04
C VAL A 155 -4.76 -21.08 -0.02
N PRO A 156 -3.65 -21.44 -0.68
CA PRO A 156 -2.53 -20.55 -0.88
C PRO A 156 -2.93 -19.35 -1.76
N LEU A 157 -2.50 -18.16 -1.39
CA LEU A 157 -2.81 -16.94 -2.15
C LEU A 157 -1.73 -16.56 -3.15
N GLY A 158 -0.63 -17.31 -3.22
CA GLY A 158 0.49 -17.02 -4.11
C GLY A 158 1.33 -15.80 -3.68
N VAL A 159 1.16 -15.35 -2.45
CA VAL A 159 1.95 -14.27 -1.84
C VAL A 159 2.68 -14.86 -0.65
N GLY A 160 3.97 -15.15 -0.75
CA GLY A 160 4.93 -15.48 0.32
C GLY A 160 4.45 -16.58 1.27
N GLY A 161 3.64 -17.44 1.11
CA GLY A 161 3.13 -18.43 2.08
C GLY A 161 1.90 -17.96 2.84
N VAL A 162 1.30 -16.84 2.44
CA VAL A 162 -0.01 -16.40 2.91
C VAL A 162 -1.06 -17.39 2.48
N THR A 163 -1.95 -17.76 3.40
CA THR A 163 -3.04 -18.71 3.14
C THR A 163 -4.37 -18.16 3.64
N LEU A 164 -5.43 -18.42 2.88
CA LEU A 164 -6.80 -18.16 3.26
C LEU A 164 -7.41 -19.47 3.80
N HIS A 165 -8.02 -19.39 4.97
CA HIS A 165 -8.60 -20.51 5.67
C HIS A 165 -10.10 -20.35 5.75
N ARG A 166 -10.85 -21.41 5.47
CA ARG A 166 -12.25 -21.51 5.77
C ARG A 166 -12.46 -22.44 6.95
N PHE A 167 -13.15 -21.94 7.96
CA PHE A 167 -13.49 -22.71 9.15
C PHE A 167 -14.78 -23.51 8.99
N LYS A 168 -14.95 -24.46 9.89
CA LYS A 168 -16.22 -25.13 10.04
C LYS A 168 -17.27 -24.12 10.51
N PHE A 169 -18.36 -24.01 9.76
CA PHE A 169 -19.49 -23.16 10.08
C PHE A 169 -20.73 -24.03 10.28
N LEU A 170 -21.32 -23.96 11.46
CA LEU A 170 -22.50 -24.72 11.85
C LEU A 170 -23.65 -23.75 11.99
N GLN A 171 -24.69 -23.94 11.19
CA GLN A 171 -25.93 -23.21 11.29
C GLN A 171 -26.88 -23.98 12.20
N ASP A 172 -27.41 -23.33 13.24
CA ASP A 172 -28.35 -23.92 14.21
C ASP A 172 -29.47 -22.91 14.50
N PRO A 173 -30.72 -23.31 14.63
CA PRO A 173 -31.84 -22.42 15.01
C PRO A 173 -31.63 -21.63 16.30
N ARG A 174 -30.73 -22.07 17.17
CA ARG A 174 -30.32 -21.38 18.40
C ARG A 174 -29.21 -20.35 18.20
N GLY A 175 -28.59 -20.30 17.00
CA GLY A 175 -27.50 -19.43 16.63
C GLY A 175 -26.38 -20.18 15.92
N ASP A 176 -25.65 -19.46 15.07
CA ASP A 176 -24.56 -20.00 14.26
C ASP A 176 -23.26 -20.12 15.05
N LEU A 177 -22.43 -21.09 14.68
CA LEU A 177 -21.13 -21.36 15.31
C LEU A 177 -20.03 -21.49 14.25
N SER A 178 -18.99 -20.67 14.36
CA SER A 178 -17.73 -20.82 13.64
C SER A 178 -16.65 -21.36 14.57
N VAL A 179 -15.90 -22.36 14.14
CA VAL A 179 -14.90 -23.05 14.97
C VAL A 179 -13.54 -23.04 14.28
N GLY A 180 -12.53 -22.51 14.98
CA GLY A 180 -11.12 -22.60 14.58
C GLY A 180 -10.30 -23.19 15.73
N GLU A 181 -9.62 -24.31 15.48
CA GLU A 181 -8.76 -24.97 16.46
C GLU A 181 -7.29 -24.58 16.24
N PHE A 182 -6.60 -24.28 17.34
CA PHE A 182 -5.19 -23.91 17.29
C PHE A 182 -4.32 -25.11 16.92
N SER A 183 -3.27 -24.84 16.16
CA SER A 183 -2.36 -25.84 15.58
C SER A 183 -3.04 -26.83 14.60
N ARG A 184 -4.23 -26.45 14.13
CA ARG A 184 -4.98 -27.15 13.08
C ARG A 184 -5.41 -26.14 12.01
N GLU A 185 -6.63 -25.59 12.10
CA GLU A 185 -7.11 -24.56 11.16
C GLU A 185 -6.34 -23.25 11.33
N ILE A 186 -6.00 -22.85 12.57
CA ILE A 186 -5.06 -21.77 12.86
C ILE A 186 -3.67 -22.38 13.01
N PRO A 187 -2.71 -22.11 12.10
CA PRO A 187 -1.51 -22.94 11.94
C PRO A 187 -0.45 -22.77 13.05
N PHE A 188 -0.81 -22.10 14.15
CA PHE A 188 0.05 -21.95 15.33
C PHE A 188 -0.76 -21.83 16.61
N THR A 189 -0.11 -21.97 17.77
CA THR A 189 -0.69 -21.66 19.08
C THR A 189 -0.44 -20.21 19.42
N PRO A 190 -1.48 -19.36 19.51
CA PRO A 190 -1.30 -17.93 19.81
C PRO A 190 -0.78 -17.68 21.23
N SER A 191 0.16 -16.73 21.37
CA SER A 191 0.55 -16.17 22.66
C SER A 191 -0.32 -14.99 23.10
N ARG A 192 -1.00 -14.35 22.15
CA ARG A 192 -1.95 -13.26 22.39
C ARG A 192 -2.98 -13.14 21.29
N TYR A 193 -4.07 -12.47 21.61
CA TYR A 193 -4.99 -11.91 20.61
C TYR A 193 -5.21 -10.43 20.89
N PHE A 194 -5.70 -9.72 19.89
CA PHE A 194 -6.17 -8.35 20.03
C PHE A 194 -7.32 -8.08 19.04
N LEU A 195 -8.14 -7.10 19.36
CA LEU A 195 -9.26 -6.67 18.54
C LEU A 195 -9.00 -5.29 17.95
N VAL A 196 -9.28 -5.15 16.66
CA VAL A 196 -9.30 -3.86 15.96
C VAL A 196 -10.75 -3.52 15.68
N MET A 197 -11.22 -2.41 16.24
CA MET A 197 -12.62 -2.01 16.16
C MET A 197 -12.74 -0.47 16.09
N ASN A 198 -13.91 0.01 15.70
CA ASN A 198 -14.19 1.45 15.59
C ASN A 198 -13.19 2.19 14.68
N VAL A 199 -12.71 1.51 13.64
CA VAL A 199 -11.81 2.14 12.66
C VAL A 199 -12.64 3.03 11.74
N PRO A 200 -12.34 4.33 11.63
CA PRO A 200 -13.00 5.18 10.65
C PRO A 200 -12.81 4.63 9.23
N SER A 201 -13.83 4.74 8.39
CA SER A 201 -13.81 4.16 7.03
C SER A 201 -12.72 4.73 6.11
N ASP A 202 -12.16 5.89 6.45
CA ASP A 202 -11.08 6.56 5.73
C ASP A 202 -9.69 6.26 6.29
N LYS A 203 -9.59 5.37 7.28
CA LYS A 203 -8.34 4.99 7.94
C LYS A 203 -7.98 3.55 7.63
N ASN A 204 -6.69 3.32 7.55
CA ASN A 204 -6.07 2.01 7.48
C ASN A 204 -5.41 1.62 8.81
N ARG A 205 -5.15 0.34 8.94
CA ARG A 205 -4.39 -0.29 10.02
C ARG A 205 -3.35 -1.22 9.42
N GLY A 206 -2.46 -1.72 10.25
CA GLY A 206 -1.32 -2.50 9.78
C GLY A 206 -0.23 -1.57 9.27
N GLU A 207 0.05 -1.59 7.98
CA GLU A 207 1.19 -0.92 7.36
C GLU A 207 2.50 -1.33 8.04
N HIS A 208 2.66 -2.64 8.23
CA HIS A 208 3.87 -3.21 8.81
C HIS A 208 4.05 -4.68 8.41
N ALA A 209 5.26 -5.16 8.60
CA ALA A 209 5.59 -6.57 8.61
C ALA A 209 6.13 -6.96 10.00
N HIS A 210 6.22 -8.26 10.25
CA HIS A 210 6.85 -8.84 11.40
C HIS A 210 8.08 -9.65 10.99
N ARG A 211 9.15 -9.59 11.78
CA ARG A 211 10.37 -10.38 11.52
C ARG A 211 10.16 -11.86 11.84
N GLU A 212 9.47 -12.16 12.94
CA GLU A 212 9.29 -13.51 13.47
C GLU A 212 7.81 -13.84 13.78
N CYS A 213 7.02 -12.86 14.19
CA CYS A 213 5.64 -13.08 14.61
C CYS A 213 4.75 -13.47 13.43
N GLN A 214 4.04 -14.57 13.60
CA GLN A 214 2.96 -15.00 12.72
C GLN A 214 1.65 -14.35 13.17
N GLN A 215 0.80 -13.99 12.23
CA GLN A 215 -0.53 -13.48 12.52
C GLN A 215 -1.62 -14.27 11.81
N PHE A 216 -2.77 -14.34 12.45
CA PHE A 216 -3.98 -14.91 11.86
C PHE A 216 -5.15 -13.96 12.11
N LEU A 217 -5.78 -13.50 11.04
CA LEU A 217 -6.79 -12.45 11.06
C LEU A 217 -8.16 -13.01 10.69
N VAL A 218 -9.19 -12.68 11.50
CA VAL A 218 -10.60 -13.03 11.24
C VAL A 218 -11.46 -11.82 11.50
N CYS A 219 -12.29 -11.40 10.54
CA CYS A 219 -13.30 -10.37 10.77
C CYS A 219 -14.53 -11.03 11.38
N VAL A 220 -14.64 -10.97 12.71
CA VAL A 220 -15.70 -11.67 13.45
C VAL A 220 -17.05 -10.95 13.40
N LYS A 221 -17.07 -9.69 12.95
CA LYS A 221 -18.26 -8.90 12.70
C LYS A 221 -17.98 -7.86 11.62
N GLY A 222 -18.97 -7.58 10.78
CA GLY A 222 -18.82 -6.63 9.68
C GLY A 222 -17.84 -7.14 8.62
N THR A 223 -17.14 -6.21 7.96
CA THR A 223 -16.20 -6.52 6.87
C THR A 223 -14.95 -5.67 6.95
N CYS A 224 -13.83 -6.21 6.49
CA CYS A 224 -12.63 -5.44 6.17
C CYS A 224 -11.85 -6.09 5.03
N SER A 225 -11.01 -5.32 4.36
CA SER A 225 -10.06 -5.84 3.37
C SER A 225 -8.66 -5.93 3.97
N VAL A 226 -7.95 -6.99 3.65
CA VAL A 226 -6.55 -7.21 4.01
C VAL A 226 -5.71 -7.25 2.75
N VAL A 227 -4.75 -6.35 2.62
CA VAL A 227 -3.73 -6.38 1.57
C VAL A 227 -2.49 -7.04 2.12
N VAL A 228 -1.94 -7.99 1.38
CA VAL A 228 -0.69 -8.67 1.70
C VAL A 228 0.30 -8.52 0.56
N ASP A 229 1.58 -8.37 0.90
CA ASP A 229 2.66 -8.08 -0.05
C ASP A 229 3.95 -8.79 0.40
N ASP A 230 4.59 -9.51 -0.53
CA ASP A 230 5.89 -10.17 -0.30
C ASP A 230 7.02 -9.60 -1.16
N LEU A 231 6.79 -8.45 -1.82
CA LEU A 231 7.58 -7.72 -2.82
C LEU A 231 7.40 -8.23 -4.25
N GLU A 232 7.13 -9.51 -4.48
CA GLU A 232 6.93 -10.08 -5.80
C GLU A 232 5.45 -10.08 -6.18
N GLN A 233 4.61 -10.45 -5.23
CA GLN A 233 3.17 -10.55 -5.40
C GLN A 233 2.42 -9.73 -4.35
N ARG A 234 1.29 -9.19 -4.74
CA ARG A 234 0.39 -8.45 -3.85
C ARG A 234 -1.05 -8.80 -4.17
N CYS A 235 -1.82 -9.15 -3.15
CA CYS A 235 -3.25 -9.37 -3.31
C CYS A 235 -4.08 -8.72 -2.20
N GLU A 236 -5.35 -8.48 -2.49
CA GLU A 236 -6.35 -8.04 -1.53
C GLU A 236 -7.33 -9.17 -1.24
N ILE A 237 -7.61 -9.38 0.04
CA ILE A 237 -8.58 -10.35 0.54
C ILE A 237 -9.64 -9.59 1.32
N GLN A 238 -10.91 -9.78 1.01
CA GLN A 238 -12.00 -9.28 1.82
C GLN A 238 -12.39 -10.32 2.86
N LEU A 239 -12.33 -9.97 4.14
CA LEU A 239 -12.87 -10.75 5.24
C LEU A 239 -14.27 -10.22 5.57
N ASP A 240 -15.31 -10.98 5.20
CA ASP A 240 -16.72 -10.59 5.33
C ASP A 240 -17.56 -11.66 6.05
N SER A 241 -16.90 -12.66 6.61
CA SER A 241 -17.55 -13.74 7.32
C SER A 241 -16.66 -14.28 8.46
N PRO A 242 -17.23 -14.64 9.62
CA PRO A 242 -16.47 -15.17 10.75
C PRO A 242 -15.91 -16.58 10.52
N ASP A 243 -16.27 -17.24 9.41
CA ASP A 243 -15.70 -18.52 9.00
C ASP A 243 -14.50 -18.39 8.09
N LEU A 244 -14.00 -17.16 7.88
CA LEU A 244 -12.85 -16.88 7.04
C LEU A 244 -11.73 -16.24 7.84
N GLY A 245 -10.55 -16.81 7.70
CA GLY A 245 -9.36 -16.27 8.29
C GLY A 245 -8.19 -16.24 7.31
N VAL A 246 -7.33 -15.27 7.44
CA VAL A 246 -6.09 -15.17 6.67
C VAL A 246 -4.89 -15.30 7.56
N TYR A 247 -4.00 -16.22 7.19
CA TYR A 247 -2.70 -16.40 7.82
C TYR A 247 -1.63 -15.55 7.14
N LEU A 248 -0.93 -14.77 7.92
CA LEU A 248 0.22 -13.97 7.50
C LEU A 248 1.48 -14.55 8.17
N PRO A 249 2.40 -15.15 7.40
CA PRO A 249 3.70 -15.56 7.91
C PRO A 249 4.61 -14.35 8.19
N PRO A 250 5.73 -14.52 8.90
CA PRO A 250 6.76 -13.51 9.03
C PRO A 250 7.20 -12.93 7.68
N MET A 251 7.74 -11.73 7.69
CA MET A 251 8.24 -11.04 6.49
C MET A 251 7.18 -10.90 5.38
N THR A 252 5.91 -10.70 5.80
CA THR A 252 4.79 -10.33 4.94
C THR A 252 4.29 -8.95 5.35
N TRP A 253 4.26 -8.00 4.41
CA TRP A 253 3.68 -6.69 4.66
C TRP A 253 2.17 -6.79 4.64
N GLY A 254 1.53 -6.33 5.70
CA GLY A 254 0.08 -6.41 5.88
C GLY A 254 -0.56 -5.05 6.08
N ILE A 255 -1.68 -4.81 5.38
CA ILE A 255 -2.50 -3.60 5.54
C ILE A 255 -3.96 -4.02 5.69
N GLN A 256 -4.70 -3.37 6.59
CA GLN A 256 -6.14 -3.59 6.73
C GLN A 256 -6.87 -2.27 6.54
N TYR A 257 -7.91 -2.25 5.71
CA TYR A 257 -8.67 -1.07 5.32
C TYR A 257 -10.09 -1.42 4.85
N LYS A 258 -10.86 -0.48 4.35
CA LYS A 258 -12.27 -0.67 3.94
C LYS A 258 -13.10 -1.33 5.05
N TYR A 259 -12.89 -0.91 6.30
CA TYR A 259 -13.68 -1.40 7.42
C TYR A 259 -15.13 -0.95 7.30
N SER A 260 -16.10 -1.86 7.47
CA SER A 260 -17.47 -1.46 7.74
C SER A 260 -17.58 -0.79 9.11
N SER A 261 -18.61 0.02 9.31
CA SER A 261 -18.76 0.80 10.55
C SER A 261 -18.90 -0.04 11.82
N ASP A 262 -19.31 -1.29 11.67
CA ASP A 262 -19.48 -2.28 12.74
C ASP A 262 -18.39 -3.36 12.75
N ALA A 263 -17.35 -3.20 11.95
CA ALA A 263 -16.29 -4.19 11.82
C ALA A 263 -15.56 -4.44 13.13
N VAL A 264 -15.34 -5.71 13.43
CA VAL A 264 -14.47 -6.20 14.51
C VAL A 264 -13.52 -7.22 13.91
N LEU A 265 -12.26 -6.83 13.77
CA LEU A 265 -11.19 -7.71 13.33
C LEU A 265 -10.47 -8.29 14.53
N MET A 266 -10.48 -9.60 14.66
CA MET A 266 -9.72 -10.36 15.66
C MET A 266 -8.40 -10.81 15.02
N VAL A 267 -7.31 -10.56 15.73
CA VAL A 267 -5.96 -10.96 15.30
C VAL A 267 -5.35 -11.84 16.38
N PHE A 268 -4.97 -13.05 16.01
CA PHE A 268 -4.14 -13.94 16.81
C PHE A 268 -2.68 -13.73 16.42
N ALA A 269 -1.78 -13.73 17.40
CA ALA A 269 -0.35 -13.53 17.20
C ALA A 269 0.45 -14.62 17.92
N SER A 270 1.45 -15.18 17.24
CA SER A 270 2.26 -16.29 17.77
C SER A 270 3.20 -15.86 18.91
N HIS A 271 3.52 -14.57 19.00
CA HIS A 271 4.46 -14.01 19.98
C HIS A 271 3.79 -12.97 20.85
N TYR A 272 4.34 -12.71 22.03
CA TYR A 272 4.01 -11.53 22.83
C TYR A 272 4.37 -10.26 22.06
N TYR A 273 3.84 -9.12 22.49
CA TYR A 273 4.18 -7.85 21.87
C TYR A 273 5.65 -7.52 22.09
N ASP A 274 6.35 -7.38 20.98
CA ASP A 274 7.72 -6.86 20.93
C ASP A 274 7.78 -5.79 19.82
N ALA A 275 8.14 -4.57 20.20
CA ALA A 275 8.27 -3.46 19.25
C ALA A 275 9.42 -3.67 18.25
N ALA A 276 10.44 -4.43 18.62
CA ALA A 276 11.61 -4.73 17.78
C ALA A 276 11.28 -5.71 16.66
N ASP A 277 10.23 -6.52 16.82
CA ASP A 277 9.76 -7.45 15.78
C ASP A 277 9.03 -6.75 14.61
N TYR A 278 8.60 -5.50 14.82
CA TYR A 278 7.87 -4.75 13.79
C TYR A 278 8.80 -4.05 12.81
N ILE A 279 8.50 -4.17 11.53
CA ILE A 279 9.06 -3.35 10.46
C ILE A 279 7.93 -2.40 10.02
N ARG A 280 8.06 -1.10 10.32
CA ARG A 280 7.02 -0.08 10.08
C ARG A 280 7.32 0.85 8.90
N ASP A 281 8.50 0.76 8.36
CA ASP A 281 8.91 1.46 7.15
C ASP A 281 8.97 0.47 5.98
N TYR A 282 8.34 0.83 4.87
CA TYR A 282 8.27 -0.09 3.72
C TYR A 282 9.63 -0.23 3.03
N ASP A 283 10.45 0.81 3.01
CA ASP A 283 11.79 0.74 2.42
C ASP A 283 12.70 -0.18 3.27
N GLU A 284 12.56 -0.12 4.62
CA GLU A 284 13.21 -1.07 5.54
C GLU A 284 12.74 -2.52 5.26
N PHE A 285 11.42 -2.72 5.10
CA PHE A 285 10.87 -4.02 4.74
C PHE A 285 11.48 -4.56 3.43
N VAL A 286 11.58 -3.72 2.39
CA VAL A 286 12.19 -4.10 1.10
C VAL A 286 13.63 -4.57 1.29
N ILE A 287 14.42 -3.85 2.08
CA ILE A 287 15.83 -4.18 2.33
C ILE A 287 15.94 -5.52 3.07
N GLU A 288 15.22 -5.69 4.17
CA GLU A 288 15.29 -6.90 5.00
C GLU A 288 14.74 -8.13 4.27
N LYS A 289 13.62 -7.99 3.56
CA LYS A 289 13.03 -9.10 2.81
C LYS A 289 13.95 -9.58 1.68
N ARG A 290 14.57 -8.66 0.93
CA ARG A 290 15.55 -9.03 -0.11
C ARG A 290 16.77 -9.73 0.47
N ALA A 291 17.25 -9.28 1.63
CA ALA A 291 18.36 -9.93 2.31
C ALA A 291 18.00 -11.34 2.80
N ALA A 292 16.76 -11.57 3.24
CA ALA A 292 16.27 -12.88 3.63
C ALA A 292 16.19 -13.83 2.41
N LEU A 293 15.58 -13.37 1.31
CA LEU A 293 15.47 -14.15 0.07
C LEU A 293 16.84 -14.54 -0.52
N ALA A 294 17.83 -13.63 -0.46
CA ALA A 294 19.19 -13.94 -0.93
C ALA A 294 19.89 -15.01 -0.10
N LYS A 295 19.57 -15.13 1.20
CA LYS A 295 20.12 -16.20 2.08
C LYS A 295 19.46 -17.57 1.84
N GLU A 296 18.19 -17.59 1.43
CA GLU A 296 17.48 -18.84 1.11
C GLU A 296 17.94 -19.46 -0.23
N GLN A 297 18.51 -18.65 -1.12
CA GLN A 297 19.01 -19.07 -2.45
C GLN A 297 20.51 -19.45 -2.45
N ALA A 298 21.22 -19.22 -1.36
CA ALA A 298 22.66 -19.49 -1.22
C ALA A 298 22.92 -20.82 -0.50
#